data_5dd73c894e7ea058dac1ed505741eaeb
#
_entry.id   5dd73c894e7ea058dac1ed505741eaeb
#
_cell.length_a   1.000
_cell.length_b   1.000
_cell.length_c   1.000
_cell.angle_alpha   90.00
_cell.angle_beta   90.00
_cell.angle_gamma   90.00
#
_symmetry.space_group_name_H-M   'P 1'
#
loop_
_entity.id
_entity.type
_entity.pdbx_description
1 polymer ?
#
loop_
_entity_poly.entity_id
_entity_poly.type
_entity_poly.pdbx_seq_one_letter_code
_entity_poly.pdbx_strand_id
1 'polypeptide(L)'
;MKGYSVHISKKAQNDIYQVIDYISNIYKAPLTAEKFLIGLYDAIFSLENIAESLRISTKSDILKYGINARSIVFKKLIIVYTVHGKIVLVKTVISGALIKS
;
A
#
# COMPACT_ATOMS: atom_id res chain seq x y z
N MET A 1 -13.72 15.90 3.82
CA MET A 1 -12.59 16.82 3.71
C MET A 1 -11.28 16.05 3.76
N LYS A 2 -10.37 16.37 2.86
CA LYS A 2 -9.08 15.70 2.84
C LYS A 2 -8.21 16.21 3.97
N GLY A 3 -7.79 15.31 4.85
CA GLY A 3 -6.96 15.68 5.99
C GLY A 3 -5.47 15.44 5.79
N TYR A 4 -5.10 14.68 4.73
CA TYR A 4 -3.72 14.21 4.58
C TYR A 4 -3.23 14.34 3.15
N SER A 5 -1.89 14.52 3.01
CA SER A 5 -1.18 14.37 1.74
C SER A 5 -0.55 12.99 1.71
N VAL A 6 -0.84 12.22 0.67
CA VAL A 6 -0.30 10.87 0.52
C VAL A 6 0.93 10.89 -0.38
N HIS A 7 2.04 10.36 0.13
CA HIS A 7 3.29 10.25 -0.59
C HIS A 7 3.68 8.78 -0.67
N ILE A 8 4.16 8.35 -1.81
CA ILE A 8 4.54 6.96 -2.04
C ILE A 8 6.06 6.88 -2.08
N SER A 9 6.66 6.12 -1.16
CA SER A 9 8.11 5.98 -1.10
C SER A 9 8.64 5.30 -2.36
N LYS A 10 9.93 5.46 -2.60
CA LYS A 10 10.57 4.82 -3.75
C LYS A 10 10.46 3.30 -3.67
N LYS A 11 10.62 2.75 -2.47
CA LYS A 11 10.45 1.32 -2.26
C LYS A 11 9.05 0.86 -2.64
N ALA A 12 8.02 1.60 -2.19
CA ALA A 12 6.64 1.25 -2.52
C ALA A 12 6.38 1.37 -4.01
N GLN A 13 6.95 2.36 -4.67
CA GLN A 13 6.84 2.48 -6.13
C GLN A 13 7.45 1.27 -6.83
N ASN A 14 8.62 0.83 -6.38
CA ASN A 14 9.25 -0.35 -6.94
C ASN A 14 8.42 -1.62 -6.69
N ASP A 15 7.83 -1.73 -5.50
CA ASP A 15 6.94 -2.86 -5.19
C ASP A 15 5.75 -2.90 -6.14
N ILE A 16 5.16 -1.73 -6.43
CA ILE A 16 4.03 -1.63 -7.35
C ILE A 16 4.45 -2.03 -8.76
N TYR A 17 5.61 -1.56 -9.21
CA TYR A 17 6.15 -1.94 -10.51
C TYR A 17 6.28 -3.44 -10.66
N GLN A 18 6.80 -4.11 -9.64
CA GLN A 18 7.01 -5.55 -9.68
C GLN A 18 5.68 -6.29 -9.81
N VAL A 19 4.65 -5.85 -9.09
CA VAL A 19 3.33 -6.47 -9.17
C VAL A 19 2.73 -6.30 -10.56
N ILE A 20 2.79 -5.08 -11.10
CA ILE A 20 2.23 -4.78 -12.42
C ILE A 20 2.97 -5.53 -13.51
N ASP A 21 4.29 -5.58 -13.42
CA ASP A 21 5.12 -6.33 -14.37
C ASP A 21 4.75 -7.80 -14.35
N TYR A 22 4.58 -8.36 -13.17
CA TYR A 22 4.19 -9.75 -13.00
C TYR A 22 2.85 -10.04 -13.69
N ILE A 23 1.83 -9.23 -13.41
CA ILE A 23 0.51 -9.42 -14.01
C ILE A 23 0.56 -9.26 -15.53
N SER A 24 1.25 -8.23 -15.99
CA SER A 24 1.31 -7.89 -17.42
C SER A 24 2.07 -8.95 -18.22
N ASN A 25 3.21 -9.41 -17.69
CA ASN A 25 4.12 -10.26 -18.45
C ASN A 25 3.96 -11.75 -18.16
N ILE A 26 3.74 -12.12 -16.90
CA ILE A 26 3.61 -13.53 -16.54
C ILE A 26 2.24 -14.07 -16.95
N TYR A 27 1.18 -13.31 -16.64
CA TYR A 27 -0.17 -13.71 -17.03
C TYR A 27 -0.57 -13.21 -18.41
N LYS A 28 0.28 -12.41 -19.05
CA LYS A 28 0.00 -11.83 -20.37
C LYS A 28 -1.34 -11.13 -20.42
N ALA A 29 -1.59 -10.32 -19.40
CA ALA A 29 -2.87 -9.65 -19.20
C ALA A 29 -2.68 -8.15 -18.97
N PRO A 30 -2.21 -7.37 -19.99
CA PRO A 30 -1.92 -5.96 -19.79
C PRO A 30 -3.14 -5.11 -19.41
N LEU A 31 -4.32 -5.44 -19.92
CA LEU A 31 -5.53 -4.70 -19.55
C LEU A 31 -5.91 -4.99 -18.10
N THR A 32 -5.75 -6.22 -17.66
CA THR A 32 -5.99 -6.59 -16.27
C THR A 32 -5.00 -5.88 -15.35
N ALA A 33 -3.73 -5.79 -15.78
CA ALA A 33 -2.71 -5.07 -15.01
C ALA A 33 -3.07 -3.60 -14.88
N GLU A 34 -3.56 -2.97 -15.94
CA GLU A 34 -3.96 -1.56 -15.91
C GLU A 34 -5.12 -1.33 -14.94
N LYS A 35 -6.14 -2.17 -14.99
CA LYS A 35 -7.28 -2.07 -14.07
C LYS A 35 -6.85 -2.28 -12.63
N PHE A 36 -5.95 -3.24 -12.41
CA PHE A 36 -5.41 -3.51 -11.09
C PHE A 36 -4.67 -2.29 -10.55
N LEU A 37 -3.86 -1.67 -11.39
CA LEU A 37 -3.08 -0.48 -11.00
C LEU A 37 -4.00 0.68 -10.59
N ILE A 38 -5.06 0.92 -11.37
CA ILE A 38 -6.02 1.97 -11.05
C ILE A 38 -6.66 1.72 -9.68
N GLY A 39 -7.11 0.49 -9.44
CA GLY A 39 -7.71 0.13 -8.16
C GLY A 39 -6.74 0.25 -7.00
N LEU A 40 -5.49 -0.14 -7.21
CA LEU A 40 -4.46 -0.03 -6.20
C LEU A 40 -4.19 1.43 -5.81
N TYR A 41 -4.07 2.31 -6.79
CA TYR A 41 -3.88 3.73 -6.50
C TYR A 41 -5.10 4.35 -5.84
N ASP A 42 -6.32 3.94 -6.23
CA ASP A 42 -7.52 4.39 -5.54
C ASP A 42 -7.49 4.01 -4.07
N ALA A 43 -7.06 2.78 -3.76
CA ALA A 43 -6.92 2.34 -2.38
C ALA A 43 -5.87 3.16 -1.63
N ILE A 44 -4.73 3.41 -2.26
CA ILE A 44 -3.65 4.19 -1.65
C ILE A 44 -4.13 5.62 -1.36
N PHE A 45 -4.75 6.27 -2.33
CA PHE A 45 -5.17 7.65 -2.16
C PHE A 45 -6.41 7.82 -1.30
N SER A 46 -7.14 6.73 -1.00
CA SER A 46 -8.21 6.80 0.00
C SER A 46 -7.66 7.19 1.37
N LEU A 47 -6.36 7.01 1.59
CA LEU A 47 -5.71 7.39 2.84
C LEU A 47 -5.74 8.90 3.07
N GLU A 48 -6.02 9.71 2.05
CA GLU A 48 -6.26 11.14 2.23
C GLU A 48 -7.35 11.43 3.24
N ASN A 49 -8.29 10.51 3.38
CA ASN A 49 -9.47 10.70 4.24
C ASN A 49 -9.46 9.80 5.48
N ILE A 50 -8.81 8.64 5.42
CA ILE A 50 -9.00 7.61 6.44
C ILE A 50 -7.72 7.16 7.15
N ALA A 51 -6.60 7.85 6.91
CA ALA A 51 -5.30 7.37 7.40
C ALA A 51 -5.27 7.03 8.88
N GLU A 52 -5.86 7.84 9.73
CA GLU A 52 -5.86 7.61 11.17
C GLU A 52 -7.12 6.90 11.67
N SER A 53 -8.06 6.60 10.78
CA SER A 53 -9.22 5.78 11.13
C SER A 53 -8.84 4.33 11.32
N LEU A 54 -7.69 3.94 10.79
CA LEU A 54 -7.21 2.57 10.86
C LEU A 54 -6.28 2.41 12.05
N ARG A 55 -6.36 1.24 12.65
CA ARG A 55 -5.58 0.93 13.84
C ARG A 55 -4.10 0.81 13.54
N ILE A 56 -3.26 1.26 14.46
CA ILE A 56 -1.82 0.96 14.41
C ILE A 56 -1.66 -0.55 14.48
N SER A 57 -0.81 -1.10 13.61
CA SER A 57 -0.60 -2.54 13.55
C SER A 57 0.05 -3.08 14.82
N THR A 58 -0.30 -4.31 15.16
CA THR A 58 0.38 -5.06 16.23
C THR A 58 1.32 -6.11 15.67
N LYS A 59 1.38 -6.25 14.33
CA LYS A 59 2.17 -7.28 13.67
C LYS A 59 3.60 -6.80 13.43
N SER A 60 4.58 -7.57 13.89
CA SER A 60 5.98 -7.19 13.72
C SER A 60 6.39 -7.08 12.26
N ASP A 61 5.80 -7.91 11.38
CA ASP A 61 6.09 -7.86 9.95
C ASP A 61 5.64 -6.55 9.30
N ILE A 62 4.71 -5.83 9.93
CA ILE A 62 4.28 -4.52 9.48
C ILE A 62 5.05 -3.42 10.20
N LEU A 63 5.22 -3.56 11.51
CA LEU A 63 5.88 -2.55 12.32
C LEU A 63 7.36 -2.36 11.96
N LYS A 64 7.98 -3.37 11.35
CA LYS A 64 9.37 -3.23 10.91
C LYS A 64 9.56 -2.15 9.84
N TYR A 65 8.50 -1.73 9.17
CA TYR A 65 8.57 -0.68 8.15
C TYR A 65 8.47 0.73 8.74
N GLY A 66 8.14 0.85 10.00
CA GLY A 66 8.09 2.16 10.66
C GLY A 66 7.36 2.07 11.99
N ILE A 67 7.74 2.97 12.91
CA ILE A 67 7.08 3.08 14.21
C ILE A 67 5.63 3.48 13.98
N ASN A 68 4.72 2.81 14.67
CA ASN A 68 3.27 3.05 14.56
C ASN A 68 2.73 2.84 13.15
N ALA A 69 3.35 1.94 12.39
CA ALA A 69 2.87 1.63 11.04
C ALA A 69 1.45 1.08 11.07
N ARG A 70 0.69 1.46 10.05
CA ARG A 70 -0.67 1.00 9.82
C ARG A 70 -0.71 0.35 8.45
N SER A 71 -1.80 -0.35 8.15
CA SER A 71 -1.92 -0.98 6.84
C SER A 71 -3.36 -1.02 6.39
N ILE A 72 -3.53 -1.06 5.06
CA ILE A 72 -4.80 -1.37 4.42
C ILE A 72 -4.57 -2.50 3.44
N VAL A 73 -5.63 -3.21 3.12
CA VAL A 73 -5.56 -4.34 2.19
C VAL A 73 -6.25 -3.97 0.89
N PHE A 74 -5.58 -4.26 -0.22
CA PHE A 74 -6.19 -4.19 -1.54
C PHE A 74 -5.99 -5.56 -2.19
N LYS A 75 -7.08 -6.30 -2.35
CA LYS A 75 -7.05 -7.67 -2.83
C LYS A 75 -6.11 -8.49 -1.95
N LYS A 76 -5.04 -9.05 -2.47
CA LYS A 76 -4.08 -9.84 -1.67
C LYS A 76 -2.84 -9.05 -1.30
N LEU A 77 -2.84 -7.74 -1.54
CA LEU A 77 -1.72 -6.88 -1.20
C LEU A 77 -2.00 -6.14 0.09
N ILE A 78 -0.93 -5.92 0.85
CA ILE A 78 -0.97 -5.11 2.05
C ILE A 78 -0.16 -3.85 1.79
N ILE A 79 -0.80 -2.70 1.96
CA ILE A 79 -0.21 -1.39 1.79
C ILE A 79 0.16 -0.88 3.18
N VAL A 80 1.44 -0.78 3.46
CA VAL A 80 1.93 -0.35 4.78
C VAL A 80 2.29 1.13 4.72
N TYR A 81 1.79 1.89 5.68
CA TYR A 81 2.04 3.33 5.72
C TYR A 81 2.24 3.83 7.14
N THR A 82 2.86 5.00 7.24
CA THR A 82 3.00 5.73 8.49
C THR A 82 2.40 7.12 8.33
N VAL A 83 2.00 7.71 9.46
CA VAL A 83 1.39 9.05 9.47
C VAL A 83 2.32 10.00 10.22
N HIS A 84 2.64 11.11 9.59
CA HIS A 84 3.52 12.13 10.13
C HIS A 84 2.82 13.50 10.02
N GLY A 85 2.08 13.88 11.06
CA GLY A 85 1.25 15.08 11.00
C GLY A 85 0.17 14.94 9.94
N LYS A 86 0.24 15.76 8.90
CA LYS A 86 -0.71 15.71 7.78
C LYS A 86 -0.17 14.92 6.59
N ILE A 87 0.97 14.25 6.75
CA ILE A 87 1.58 13.49 5.67
C ILE A 87 1.41 11.99 5.95
N VAL A 88 0.92 11.28 4.96
CA VAL A 88 0.89 9.82 4.95
C VAL A 88 2.00 9.35 4.03
N LEU A 89 2.90 8.54 4.56
CA LEU A 89 3.98 7.97 3.76
C LEU A 89 3.73 6.48 3.56
N VAL A 90 3.49 6.09 2.31
CA VAL A 90 3.35 4.67 1.97
C VAL A 90 4.74 4.07 1.90
N LYS A 91 5.03 3.13 2.80
CA LYS A 91 6.37 2.59 2.99
C LYS A 91 6.64 1.40 2.07
N THR A 92 5.65 0.57 1.85
CA THR A 92 5.81 -0.63 1.05
C THR A 92 4.45 -1.19 0.66
N VAL A 93 4.45 -2.00 -0.40
CA VAL A 93 3.29 -2.78 -0.82
C VAL A 93 3.76 -4.23 -0.92
N ILE A 94 3.21 -5.09 -0.09
CA ILE A 94 3.68 -6.48 0.02
C ILE A 94 2.53 -7.47 -0.11
N SER A 95 2.87 -8.71 -0.45
CA SER A 95 1.88 -9.77 -0.52
C SER A 95 1.40 -10.14 0.88
N GLY A 96 0.08 -10.27 1.05
CA GLY A 96 -0.49 -10.68 2.32
C GLY A 96 -0.01 -12.05 2.78
N ALA A 97 0.41 -12.91 1.86
CA ALA A 97 0.93 -14.22 2.19
C ALA A 97 2.24 -14.16 2.97
N LEU A 98 2.95 -13.04 2.92
CA LEU A 98 4.22 -12.86 3.64
C LEU A 98 4.02 -12.34 5.06
N ILE A 99 2.80 -11.96 5.43
CA ILE A 99 2.52 -11.40 6.75
C ILE A 99 2.08 -12.53 7.68
N LYS A 100 2.77 -12.65 8.79
CA LYS A 100 2.45 -13.62 9.83
C LYS A 100 1.87 -12.91 11.05
N SER A 101 0.95 -13.58 11.69
CA SER A 101 0.32 -13.04 12.90
C SER A 101 1.25 -13.11 14.09
#